data_8f3346e03fd196927c7fb87a91b1ba75
#
_entry.id   8f3346e03fd196927c7fb87a91b1ba75
#
_cell.length_a   1.000
_cell.length_b   1.000
_cell.length_c   1.000
_cell.angle_alpha   90.00
_cell.angle_beta   90.00
_cell.angle_gamma   90.00
#
_symmetry.space_group_name_H-M   'P 1'
#
loop_
_entity.id
_entity.type
_entity.pdbx_description
1 polymer ?
#
loop_
_entity_poly.entity_id
_entity_poly.type
_entity_poly.pdbx_seq_one_letter_code
_entity_poly.pdbx_strand_id
1 'polypeptide(L)'
;MFLARDKKGHLINALENEVKRQAYHCPACGTSVRLKKGKNVRTHFAHESLKSCDFYHENEGPEHLENKVALFNWAKKDAEVEMEYPIPELKQIADIFINKKIALEIQCSPISCELLRERSNGYRSLGIQVLWLLGEKLWLKERLTKLQRDFLYFSNNMGFHLWELDHKRRVLRLKYLLHQDLKGKLHYQVKEFSYGKGNLLEILRTPYQQQNLISFSVEQDRNICYYIQKQLYYQNPYWMKQQAQAYLRGENLLNRKKQDWYPQVRPIEKGYFCQIKQDIHDYYRNFQAYYEKNSQNKQQKLYPPVFYQRYFLKNMVK
;
A
#
# COMPACT_ATOMS: atom_id res chain seq x y z
N MET A 1 2.93 -5.20 21.86
CA MET A 1 2.75 -6.67 21.66
C MET A 1 1.73 -7.23 22.66
N PHE A 2 1.00 -8.29 22.29
CA PHE A 2 0.01 -8.93 23.14
C PHE A 2 0.51 -10.24 23.77
N LEU A 3 1.56 -10.82 23.22
CA LEU A 3 2.14 -12.08 23.67
C LEU A 3 3.40 -11.83 24.50
N ALA A 4 3.53 -12.53 25.62
CA ALA A 4 4.74 -12.56 26.45
C ALA A 4 4.87 -13.92 27.15
N ARG A 5 6.09 -14.31 27.55
CA ARG A 5 6.32 -15.48 28.42
C ARG A 5 6.42 -15.07 29.87
N ASP A 6 5.80 -15.83 30.74
CA ASP A 6 5.97 -15.67 32.19
C ASP A 6 7.31 -16.28 32.67
N LYS A 7 7.61 -16.20 33.98
CA LYS A 7 8.82 -16.78 34.59
C LYS A 7 8.93 -18.30 34.42
N LYS A 8 7.79 -18.99 34.17
CA LYS A 8 7.75 -20.45 33.97
C LYS A 8 7.83 -20.83 32.49
N GLY A 9 7.95 -19.85 31.60
CA GLY A 9 7.99 -20.06 30.15
C GLY A 9 6.63 -20.17 29.48
N HIS A 10 5.51 -20.09 30.20
CA HIS A 10 4.17 -20.14 29.61
C HIS A 10 3.90 -18.90 28.78
N LEU A 11 3.32 -19.11 27.61
CA LEU A 11 2.89 -18.01 26.75
C LEU A 11 1.60 -17.40 27.30
N ILE A 12 1.63 -16.11 27.58
CA ILE A 12 0.51 -15.32 28.12
C ILE A 12 0.01 -14.40 26.99
N ASN A 13 -1.28 -14.46 26.71
CA ASN A 13 -1.95 -13.59 25.75
C ASN A 13 -2.74 -12.52 26.54
N ALA A 14 -2.34 -11.25 26.42
CA ALA A 14 -2.99 -10.13 27.10
C ALA A 14 -4.45 -9.87 26.65
N LEU A 15 -4.91 -10.50 25.57
CA LEU A 15 -6.29 -10.39 25.09
C LEU A 15 -7.23 -11.42 25.73
N GLU A 16 -6.71 -12.58 26.10
CA GLU A 16 -7.50 -13.73 26.55
C GLU A 16 -7.39 -13.98 28.05
N ASN A 17 -6.33 -13.48 28.68
CA ASN A 17 -6.02 -13.75 30.07
C ASN A 17 -6.10 -12.49 30.94
N GLU A 18 -6.53 -12.66 32.20
CA GLU A 18 -6.31 -11.64 33.22
C GLU A 18 -4.82 -11.63 33.57
N VAL A 19 -4.10 -10.60 33.06
CA VAL A 19 -2.65 -10.51 33.20
C VAL A 19 -2.31 -9.92 34.57
N LYS A 20 -1.56 -10.71 35.40
CA LYS A 20 -1.05 -10.30 36.69
C LYS A 20 0.24 -9.50 36.55
N ARG A 21 0.53 -8.61 37.52
CA ARG A 21 1.81 -7.88 37.53
C ARG A 21 2.91 -8.83 38.01
N GLN A 22 3.76 -9.22 37.07
CA GLN A 22 4.98 -10.03 37.36
C GLN A 22 6.00 -9.75 36.24
N ALA A 23 7.17 -10.38 36.32
CA ALA A 23 8.14 -10.29 35.22
C ALA A 23 7.69 -11.10 34.01
N TYR A 24 7.86 -10.53 32.83
CA TYR A 24 7.55 -11.12 31.55
C TYR A 24 8.72 -10.95 30.60
N HIS A 25 8.79 -11.84 29.60
CA HIS A 25 9.83 -11.84 28.58
C HIS A 25 9.22 -11.91 27.17
N CYS A 26 9.88 -11.29 26.22
CA CYS A 26 9.48 -11.36 24.81
C CYS A 26 9.59 -12.80 24.30
N PRO A 27 8.57 -13.36 23.63
CA PRO A 27 8.63 -14.73 23.10
C PRO A 27 9.70 -14.91 22.03
N ALA A 28 10.05 -13.84 21.29
CA ALA A 28 10.98 -13.88 20.19
C ALA A 28 12.45 -13.70 20.63
N CYS A 29 12.76 -12.67 21.42
CA CYS A 29 14.13 -12.32 21.80
C CYS A 29 14.51 -12.65 23.25
N GLY A 30 13.57 -13.07 24.08
CA GLY A 30 13.81 -13.39 25.49
C GLY A 30 14.05 -12.18 26.41
N THR A 31 14.13 -10.95 25.90
CA THR A 31 14.36 -9.75 26.72
C THR A 31 13.15 -9.39 27.56
N SER A 32 13.38 -8.68 28.67
CA SER A 32 12.33 -8.25 29.60
C SER A 32 11.33 -7.33 28.94
N VAL A 33 10.05 -7.58 29.20
CA VAL A 33 8.94 -6.73 28.80
C VAL A 33 8.08 -6.37 30.00
N ARG A 34 7.56 -5.16 30.02
CA ARG A 34 6.66 -4.69 31.10
C ARG A 34 5.22 -4.68 30.62
N LEU A 35 4.33 -5.05 31.55
CA LEU A 35 2.90 -4.95 31.35
C LEU A 35 2.46 -3.49 31.39
N LYS A 36 1.82 -3.03 30.30
CA LYS A 36 1.10 -1.76 30.28
C LYS A 36 -0.39 -2.03 30.38
N LYS A 37 -1.00 -1.54 31.49
CA LYS A 37 -2.44 -1.65 31.77
C LYS A 37 -2.91 -0.32 32.33
N GLY A 38 -3.93 0.29 31.72
CA GLY A 38 -4.48 1.57 32.18
C GLY A 38 -5.91 1.78 31.65
N LYS A 39 -6.62 2.80 32.19
CA LYS A 39 -8.02 3.10 31.82
C LYS A 39 -8.21 3.38 30.32
N ASN A 40 -7.23 4.03 29.68
CA ASN A 40 -7.30 4.46 28.28
C ASN A 40 -6.32 3.70 27.37
N VAL A 41 -5.71 2.63 27.86
CA VAL A 41 -4.70 1.86 27.11
C VAL A 41 -5.08 0.39 27.19
N ARG A 42 -5.26 -0.23 26.02
CA ARG A 42 -5.48 -1.68 25.93
C ARG A 42 -4.29 -2.40 26.59
N THR A 43 -4.59 -3.39 27.44
CA THR A 43 -3.56 -4.19 28.12
C THR A 43 -2.63 -4.82 27.07
N HIS A 44 -1.33 -4.55 27.19
CA HIS A 44 -0.30 -5.07 26.28
C HIS A 44 1.07 -5.10 26.96
N PHE A 45 2.03 -5.79 26.36
CA PHE A 45 3.42 -5.79 26.78
C PHE A 45 4.27 -4.85 25.92
N ALA A 46 5.26 -4.23 26.51
CA ALA A 46 6.21 -3.39 25.80
C ALA A 46 7.64 -3.70 26.28
N HIS A 47 8.60 -3.76 25.36
CA HIS A 47 10.01 -3.89 25.71
C HIS A 47 10.44 -2.77 26.66
N GLU A 48 11.28 -3.07 27.63
CA GLU A 48 11.89 -2.07 28.51
C GLU A 48 12.96 -1.29 27.75
N SER A 49 13.70 -1.96 26.87
CA SER A 49 14.67 -1.36 25.96
C SER A 49 14.60 -2.05 24.59
N LEU A 50 14.41 -1.27 23.53
CA LEU A 50 14.45 -1.77 22.16
C LEU A 50 15.88 -2.10 21.70
N LYS A 51 16.91 -1.50 22.34
CA LYS A 51 18.32 -1.70 21.96
C LYS A 51 18.82 -3.12 22.22
N SER A 52 18.16 -3.85 23.09
CA SER A 52 18.53 -5.23 23.47
C SER A 52 17.74 -6.29 22.71
N CYS A 53 16.91 -5.90 21.75
CA CYS A 53 16.11 -6.82 20.96
C CYS A 53 16.71 -7.01 19.57
N ASP A 54 17.08 -8.26 19.22
CA ASP A 54 17.59 -8.62 17.90
C ASP A 54 16.50 -8.66 16.82
N PHE A 55 15.23 -8.69 17.21
CA PHE A 55 14.10 -8.63 16.33
C PHE A 55 13.66 -7.19 16.09
N TYR A 56 13.32 -6.87 14.86
CA TYR A 56 12.80 -5.55 14.57
C TYR A 56 11.44 -5.31 15.23
N HIS A 57 11.34 -4.21 15.96
CA HIS A 57 10.12 -3.76 16.63
C HIS A 57 9.88 -2.28 16.35
N GLU A 58 8.67 -1.93 16.02
CA GLU A 58 8.18 -0.56 16.13
C GLU A 58 7.49 -0.31 17.47
N ASN A 59 7.46 0.95 17.92
CA ASN A 59 6.62 1.33 19.03
C ASN A 59 5.14 1.26 18.58
N GLU A 60 4.45 0.23 19.05
CA GLU A 60 3.04 0.01 18.74
C GLU A 60 2.17 1.04 19.48
N GLY A 61 1.60 1.98 18.73
CA GLY A 61 0.62 2.93 19.26
C GLY A 61 -0.79 2.30 19.37
N PRO A 62 -1.74 3.04 20.00
CA PRO A 62 -3.13 2.55 20.15
C PRO A 62 -3.78 2.13 18.85
N GLU A 63 -3.61 2.90 17.78
CA GLU A 63 -4.13 2.60 16.45
C GLU A 63 -3.63 1.25 15.92
N HIS A 64 -2.33 0.98 16.06
CA HIS A 64 -1.73 -0.29 15.64
C HIS A 64 -2.33 -1.47 16.42
N LEU A 65 -2.38 -1.37 17.74
CA LEU A 65 -2.91 -2.42 18.61
C LEU A 65 -4.39 -2.70 18.36
N GLU A 66 -5.21 -1.67 18.15
CA GLU A 66 -6.64 -1.82 17.85
C GLU A 66 -6.87 -2.49 16.49
N ASN A 67 -6.15 -2.06 15.46
CA ASN A 67 -6.22 -2.68 14.13
C ASN A 67 -5.75 -4.14 14.17
N LYS A 68 -4.66 -4.44 14.88
CA LYS A 68 -4.12 -5.80 15.02
C LYS A 68 -5.18 -6.74 15.60
N VAL A 69 -5.80 -6.35 16.71
CA VAL A 69 -6.86 -7.16 17.34
C VAL A 69 -8.07 -7.32 16.42
N ALA A 70 -8.50 -6.24 15.77
CA ALA A 70 -9.68 -6.28 14.91
C ALA A 70 -9.48 -7.23 13.72
N LEU A 71 -8.32 -7.15 13.06
CA LEU A 71 -7.97 -7.98 11.91
C LEU A 71 -7.71 -9.44 12.32
N PHE A 72 -7.03 -9.67 13.44
CA PHE A 72 -6.85 -11.02 13.99
C PHE A 72 -8.18 -11.72 14.23
N ASN A 73 -9.09 -11.06 14.97
CA ASN A 73 -10.42 -11.62 15.24
C ASN A 73 -11.25 -11.80 13.96
N TRP A 74 -11.03 -10.97 12.96
CA TRP A 74 -11.70 -11.11 11.66
C TRP A 74 -11.17 -12.32 10.89
N ALA A 75 -9.85 -12.44 10.76
CA ALA A 75 -9.22 -13.54 10.04
C ALA A 75 -9.45 -14.91 10.71
N LYS A 76 -9.46 -14.96 12.06
CA LYS A 76 -9.66 -16.19 12.85
C LYS A 76 -11.01 -16.87 12.62
N LYS A 77 -11.99 -16.19 12.03
CA LYS A 77 -13.29 -16.77 11.70
C LYS A 77 -13.19 -17.84 10.61
N ASP A 78 -12.23 -17.68 9.70
CA ASP A 78 -12.21 -18.42 8.44
C ASP A 78 -10.83 -19.03 8.11
N ALA A 79 -9.81 -18.85 8.98
CA ALA A 79 -8.45 -19.30 8.73
C ALA A 79 -7.70 -19.65 10.01
N GLU A 80 -6.60 -20.43 9.85
CA GLU A 80 -5.60 -20.61 10.91
C GLU A 80 -4.78 -19.31 11.03
N VAL A 81 -4.77 -18.68 12.22
CA VAL A 81 -4.16 -17.36 12.41
C VAL A 81 -3.33 -17.34 13.67
N GLU A 82 -2.11 -16.88 13.55
CA GLU A 82 -1.20 -16.60 14.65
C GLU A 82 -0.93 -15.08 14.74
N MET A 83 -0.95 -14.55 15.98
CA MET A 83 -0.64 -13.15 16.23
C MET A 83 0.82 -13.05 16.69
N GLU A 84 1.51 -11.99 16.22
CA GLU A 84 2.89 -11.70 16.62
C GLU A 84 3.82 -12.91 16.44
N TYR A 85 3.72 -13.52 15.25
CA TYR A 85 4.45 -14.73 14.93
C TYR A 85 5.93 -14.41 14.64
N PRO A 86 6.87 -14.94 15.46
CA PRO A 86 8.29 -14.72 15.22
C PRO A 86 8.78 -15.59 14.05
N ILE A 87 9.55 -14.98 13.16
CA ILE A 87 10.24 -15.65 12.05
C ILE A 87 11.73 -15.50 12.28
N PRO A 88 12.36 -16.46 12.96
CA PRO A 88 13.75 -16.36 13.42
C PRO A 88 14.76 -16.13 12.29
N GLU A 89 14.53 -16.77 11.14
CA GLU A 89 15.40 -16.67 9.94
C GLU A 89 15.54 -15.25 9.43
N LEU A 90 14.49 -14.43 9.64
CA LEU A 90 14.45 -13.03 9.22
C LEU A 90 14.71 -12.05 10.36
N LYS A 91 14.75 -12.52 11.61
CA LYS A 91 14.72 -11.68 12.80
C LYS A 91 13.54 -10.68 12.77
N GLN A 92 12.38 -11.13 12.28
CA GLN A 92 11.15 -10.35 12.16
C GLN A 92 10.01 -11.00 12.92
N ILE A 93 9.03 -10.21 13.30
CA ILE A 93 7.78 -10.67 13.89
C ILE A 93 6.66 -10.21 12.97
N ALA A 94 5.88 -11.14 12.43
CA ALA A 94 4.69 -10.83 11.65
C ALA A 94 3.57 -10.39 12.61
N ASP A 95 2.89 -9.27 12.35
CA ASP A 95 1.77 -8.81 13.17
C ASP A 95 0.65 -9.85 13.23
N ILE A 96 0.29 -10.38 12.06
CA ILE A 96 -0.69 -11.46 11.91
C ILE A 96 -0.19 -12.42 10.82
N PHE A 97 -0.07 -13.70 11.17
CA PHE A 97 0.38 -14.71 10.25
C PHE A 97 -0.75 -15.70 9.97
N ILE A 98 -1.11 -15.89 8.70
CA ILE A 98 -2.30 -16.60 8.27
C ILE A 98 -1.89 -17.81 7.43
N ASN A 99 -2.41 -18.99 7.79
CA ASN A 99 -2.21 -20.28 7.10
C ASN A 99 -0.73 -20.57 6.80
N LYS A 100 0.17 -20.08 7.62
CA LYS A 100 1.64 -20.19 7.49
C LYS A 100 2.20 -19.74 6.14
N LYS A 101 1.49 -18.82 5.47
CA LYS A 101 1.83 -18.35 4.10
C LYS A 101 1.68 -16.85 3.90
N ILE A 102 0.83 -16.19 4.67
CA ILE A 102 0.52 -14.77 4.47
C ILE A 102 0.83 -14.01 5.76
N ALA A 103 1.70 -13.02 5.66
CA ALA A 103 1.95 -12.05 6.72
C ALA A 103 1.13 -10.78 6.44
N LEU A 104 0.23 -10.41 7.36
CA LEU A 104 -0.39 -9.08 7.36
C LEU A 104 0.42 -8.19 8.29
N GLU A 105 0.96 -7.11 7.74
CA GLU A 105 1.75 -6.10 8.44
C GLU A 105 0.95 -4.82 8.58
N ILE A 106 0.81 -4.33 9.79
CA ILE A 106 0.04 -3.12 10.10
C ILE A 106 1.01 -1.96 10.29
N GLN A 107 1.10 -1.09 9.30
CA GLN A 107 2.02 0.03 9.35
C GLN A 107 1.28 1.33 9.67
N CYS A 108 1.44 1.81 10.90
CA CYS A 108 0.78 3.05 11.36
C CYS A 108 1.73 4.26 11.42
N SER A 109 3.05 4.04 11.36
CA SER A 109 4.07 5.09 11.38
C SER A 109 4.97 5.03 10.15
N PRO A 110 5.55 6.16 9.71
CA PRO A 110 6.53 6.14 8.63
C PRO A 110 7.76 5.31 9.01
N ILE A 111 8.23 4.50 8.05
CA ILE A 111 9.51 3.77 8.10
C ILE A 111 10.39 4.18 6.93
N SER A 112 11.66 3.83 6.94
CA SER A 112 12.52 4.07 5.78
C SER A 112 12.14 3.15 4.60
N CYS A 113 12.34 3.63 3.38
CA CYS A 113 12.11 2.80 2.18
C CYS A 113 13.02 1.56 2.18
N GLU A 114 14.23 1.71 2.69
CA GLU A 114 15.24 0.64 2.78
C GLU A 114 14.73 -0.49 3.69
N LEU A 115 14.25 -0.14 4.88
CA LEU A 115 13.72 -1.09 5.85
C LEU A 115 12.44 -1.79 5.33
N LEU A 116 11.53 -1.04 4.69
CA LEU A 116 10.35 -1.64 4.05
C LEU A 116 10.74 -2.69 3.01
N ARG A 117 11.77 -2.37 2.20
CA ARG A 117 12.29 -3.27 1.16
C ARG A 117 12.95 -4.50 1.75
N GLU A 118 13.78 -4.30 2.76
CA GLU A 118 14.44 -5.38 3.50
C GLU A 118 13.41 -6.35 4.07
N ARG A 119 12.43 -5.85 4.83
CA ARG A 119 11.36 -6.66 5.42
C ARG A 119 10.55 -7.40 4.36
N SER A 120 10.12 -6.71 3.31
CA SER A 120 9.33 -7.32 2.23
C SER A 120 10.12 -8.36 1.45
N ASN A 121 11.41 -8.14 1.20
CA ASN A 121 12.27 -9.11 0.53
C ASN A 121 12.54 -10.33 1.43
N GLY A 122 12.72 -10.12 2.74
CA GLY A 122 12.84 -11.20 3.71
C GLY A 122 11.65 -12.16 3.66
N TYR A 123 10.43 -11.67 3.81
CA TYR A 123 9.23 -12.51 3.66
C TYR A 123 9.22 -13.29 2.34
N ARG A 124 9.54 -12.60 1.26
CA ARG A 124 9.53 -13.20 -0.07
C ARG A 124 10.58 -14.30 -0.25
N SER A 125 11.77 -14.17 0.36
CA SER A 125 12.83 -15.21 0.30
C SER A 125 12.40 -16.54 0.94
N LEU A 126 11.47 -16.48 1.88
CA LEU A 126 10.85 -17.65 2.51
C LEU A 126 9.52 -18.09 1.83
N GLY A 127 9.16 -17.50 0.69
CA GLY A 127 7.89 -17.79 0.01
C GLY A 127 6.64 -17.27 0.74
N ILE A 128 6.80 -16.38 1.72
CA ILE A 128 5.72 -15.77 2.48
C ILE A 128 5.21 -14.55 1.70
N GLN A 129 3.90 -14.48 1.49
CA GLN A 129 3.24 -13.32 0.91
C GLN A 129 3.04 -12.25 2.00
N VAL A 130 3.65 -11.09 1.86
CA VAL A 130 3.40 -9.97 2.77
C VAL A 130 2.37 -9.02 2.20
N LEU A 131 1.44 -8.58 3.05
CA LEU A 131 0.47 -7.54 2.73
C LEU A 131 0.54 -6.44 3.78
N TRP A 132 0.92 -5.24 3.33
CA TRP A 132 1.02 -4.04 4.14
C TRP A 132 -0.32 -3.31 4.18
N LEU A 133 -0.81 -3.05 5.39
CA LEU A 133 -2.06 -2.34 5.67
C LEU A 133 -1.74 -1.03 6.38
N LEU A 134 -2.09 0.10 5.78
CA LEU A 134 -1.60 1.41 6.17
C LEU A 134 -2.55 2.14 7.13
N GLY A 135 -2.04 2.57 8.29
CA GLY A 135 -2.75 3.42 9.24
C GLY A 135 -2.82 4.90 8.79
N GLU A 136 -3.52 5.71 9.60
CA GLU A 136 -3.95 7.09 9.26
C GLU A 136 -2.80 7.99 8.78
N LYS A 137 -1.62 7.90 9.40
CA LYS A 137 -0.46 8.73 9.03
C LYS A 137 0.08 8.46 7.63
N LEU A 138 -0.20 7.26 7.08
CA LEU A 138 0.29 6.79 5.79
C LEU A 138 -0.79 6.79 4.70
N TRP A 139 -2.01 7.21 4.99
CA TRP A 139 -3.07 7.28 3.99
C TRP A 139 -2.68 8.16 2.80
N LEU A 140 -3.13 7.77 1.62
CA LEU A 140 -2.98 8.58 0.41
C LEU A 140 -3.69 9.92 0.57
N LYS A 141 -2.93 10.97 0.34
CA LYS A 141 -3.42 12.34 0.24
C LYS A 141 -3.45 12.77 -1.23
N GLU A 142 -3.25 14.03 -1.51
CA GLU A 142 -3.28 14.56 -2.87
C GLU A 142 -2.12 14.08 -3.76
N ARG A 143 -0.96 13.81 -3.17
CA ARG A 143 0.25 13.40 -3.88
C ARG A 143 0.85 12.13 -3.30
N LEU A 144 1.47 11.33 -4.15
CA LEU A 144 2.15 10.10 -3.77
C LEU A 144 3.56 10.41 -3.24
N THR A 145 3.86 9.96 -2.03
CA THR A 145 5.22 10.03 -1.47
C THR A 145 6.07 8.85 -1.96
N LYS A 146 7.41 8.97 -1.81
CA LYS A 146 8.34 7.87 -2.14
C LYS A 146 8.01 6.60 -1.34
N LEU A 147 7.74 6.73 -0.05
CA LEU A 147 7.37 5.61 0.82
C LEU A 147 6.06 4.96 0.40
N GLN A 148 5.03 5.76 0.10
CA GLN A 148 3.74 5.21 -0.36
C GLN A 148 3.87 4.49 -1.70
N ARG A 149 4.79 4.90 -2.58
CA ARG A 149 5.09 4.18 -3.83
C ARG A 149 5.59 2.76 -3.55
N ASP A 150 6.41 2.56 -2.52
CA ASP A 150 6.92 1.25 -2.15
C ASP A 150 5.87 0.33 -1.49
N PHE A 151 4.74 0.89 -1.04
CA PHE A 151 3.56 0.12 -0.59
C PHE A 151 2.57 -0.23 -1.71
N LEU A 152 2.74 0.29 -2.93
CA LEU A 152 1.81 0.01 -4.02
C LEU A 152 1.93 -1.42 -4.50
N TYR A 153 0.78 -2.06 -4.65
CA TYR A 153 0.58 -3.32 -5.37
C TYR A 153 0.03 -3.04 -6.77
N PHE A 154 0.04 -4.06 -7.62
CA PHE A 154 -0.52 -3.97 -8.96
C PHE A 154 -1.26 -5.26 -9.32
N SER A 155 -2.38 -5.10 -10.02
CA SER A 155 -3.13 -6.21 -10.63
C SER A 155 -3.72 -5.79 -11.96
N ASN A 156 -3.97 -6.77 -12.85
CA ASN A 156 -4.59 -6.49 -14.14
C ASN A 156 -6.06 -6.04 -14.00
N ASN A 157 -6.73 -6.42 -12.91
CA ASN A 157 -8.14 -6.12 -12.70
C ASN A 157 -8.38 -4.74 -12.06
N MET A 158 -7.42 -4.24 -11.25
CA MET A 158 -7.60 -3.01 -10.49
C MET A 158 -6.43 -2.01 -10.61
N GLY A 159 -5.41 -2.29 -11.44
CA GLY A 159 -4.24 -1.42 -11.62
C GLY A 159 -3.43 -1.27 -10.33
N PHE A 160 -2.79 -0.13 -10.19
CA PHE A 160 -2.11 0.23 -8.94
C PHE A 160 -3.11 0.38 -7.82
N HIS A 161 -2.79 -0.23 -6.68
CA HIS A 161 -3.67 -0.21 -5.50
C HIS A 161 -2.88 -0.33 -4.20
N LEU A 162 -3.53 0.04 -3.09
CA LEU A 162 -3.04 -0.18 -1.74
C LEU A 162 -4.21 -0.28 -0.75
N TRP A 163 -3.91 -0.71 0.47
CA TRP A 163 -4.86 -0.91 1.54
C TRP A 163 -4.65 0.09 2.67
N GLU A 164 -5.73 0.68 3.16
CA GLU A 164 -5.73 1.57 4.31
C GLU A 164 -6.67 1.07 5.40
N LEU A 165 -6.25 1.23 6.65
CA LEU A 165 -7.02 0.90 7.84
C LEU A 165 -7.60 2.16 8.45
N ASP A 166 -8.91 2.22 8.62
CA ASP A 166 -9.59 3.27 9.36
C ASP A 166 -10.19 2.67 10.64
N HIS A 167 -9.42 2.72 11.72
CA HIS A 167 -9.83 2.15 13.02
C HIS A 167 -11.02 2.90 13.63
N LYS A 168 -11.14 4.22 13.37
CA LYS A 168 -12.24 5.05 13.90
C LYS A 168 -13.57 4.68 13.26
N ARG A 169 -13.59 4.53 11.93
CA ARG A 169 -14.78 4.10 11.17
C ARG A 169 -14.94 2.58 11.11
N ARG A 170 -13.94 1.82 11.59
CA ARG A 170 -13.87 0.37 11.53
C ARG A 170 -14.06 -0.17 10.10
N VAL A 171 -13.31 0.38 9.16
CA VAL A 171 -13.32 -0.03 7.75
C VAL A 171 -11.91 -0.28 7.22
N LEU A 172 -11.79 -1.31 6.38
CA LEU A 172 -10.64 -1.57 5.52
C LEU A 172 -10.93 -0.95 4.16
N ARG A 173 -10.07 -0.06 3.69
CA ARG A 173 -10.23 0.62 2.40
C ARG A 173 -9.24 0.07 1.38
N LEU A 174 -9.74 -0.31 0.21
CA LEU A 174 -8.97 -0.57 -0.98
C LEU A 174 -9.02 0.67 -1.86
N LYS A 175 -7.89 1.36 -2.01
CA LYS A 175 -7.72 2.40 -3.03
C LYS A 175 -7.11 1.78 -4.27
N TYR A 176 -7.76 1.95 -5.43
CA TYR A 176 -7.40 1.24 -6.66
C TYR A 176 -7.59 2.12 -7.91
N LEU A 177 -7.09 1.66 -9.04
CA LEU A 177 -6.97 2.44 -10.27
C LEU A 177 -6.23 3.76 -10.05
N LEU A 178 -5.15 3.71 -9.25
CA LEU A 178 -4.37 4.90 -8.95
C LEU A 178 -3.68 5.42 -10.21
N HIS A 179 -3.91 6.70 -10.48
CA HIS A 179 -3.30 7.46 -11.56
C HIS A 179 -2.84 8.82 -11.04
N GLN A 180 -1.98 9.50 -11.78
CA GLN A 180 -1.55 10.86 -11.48
C GLN A 180 -1.83 11.77 -12.67
N ASP A 181 -2.31 12.98 -12.40
CA ASP A 181 -2.37 14.02 -13.42
C ASP A 181 -1.00 14.68 -13.63
N LEU A 182 -0.90 15.55 -14.61
CA LEU A 182 0.33 16.30 -14.94
C LEU A 182 0.77 17.27 -13.85
N LYS A 183 -0.08 17.55 -12.86
CA LYS A 183 0.24 18.34 -11.67
C LYS A 183 0.71 17.47 -10.50
N GLY A 184 0.71 16.13 -10.68
CA GLY A 184 1.08 15.14 -9.66
C GLY A 184 -0.03 14.82 -8.67
N LYS A 185 -1.27 15.32 -8.89
CA LYS A 185 -2.42 14.97 -8.06
C LYS A 185 -2.89 13.55 -8.36
N LEU A 186 -3.23 12.81 -7.29
CA LEU A 186 -3.72 11.46 -7.38
C LEU A 186 -5.22 11.41 -7.74
N HIS A 187 -5.56 10.46 -8.60
CA HIS A 187 -6.91 10.08 -8.97
C HIS A 187 -7.05 8.57 -8.76
N TYR A 188 -8.09 8.14 -8.03
CA TYR A 188 -8.31 6.74 -7.69
C TYR A 188 -9.78 6.48 -7.35
N GLN A 189 -10.14 5.20 -7.28
CA GLN A 189 -11.41 4.74 -6.74
C GLN A 189 -11.19 4.12 -5.35
N VAL A 190 -12.26 4.08 -4.55
CA VAL A 190 -12.24 3.51 -3.19
C VAL A 190 -13.32 2.46 -3.04
N LYS A 191 -12.95 1.33 -2.44
CA LYS A 191 -13.90 0.31 -1.98
C LYS A 191 -13.69 0.12 -0.48
N GLU A 192 -14.78 0.16 0.29
CA GLU A 192 -14.73 0.05 1.75
C GLU A 192 -15.36 -1.27 2.20
N PHE A 193 -14.74 -1.90 3.20
CA PHE A 193 -15.19 -3.14 3.81
C PHE A 193 -15.25 -2.95 5.32
N SER A 194 -16.43 -3.15 5.93
CA SER A 194 -16.58 -3.05 7.38
C SER A 194 -15.84 -4.17 8.09
N TYR A 195 -15.14 -3.85 9.16
CA TYR A 195 -14.42 -4.86 9.97
C TYR A 195 -15.35 -5.96 10.43
N GLY A 196 -14.90 -7.19 10.30
CA GLY A 196 -15.61 -8.38 10.74
C GLY A 196 -16.78 -8.82 9.86
N LYS A 197 -17.06 -8.12 8.74
CA LYS A 197 -18.07 -8.53 7.74
C LYS A 197 -17.42 -9.25 6.57
N GLY A 198 -17.94 -10.44 6.25
CA GLY A 198 -17.41 -11.31 5.19
C GLY A 198 -16.06 -11.96 5.53
N ASN A 199 -15.54 -12.74 4.62
CA ASN A 199 -14.25 -13.43 4.76
C ASN A 199 -13.12 -12.45 4.42
N LEU A 200 -12.18 -12.24 5.37
CA LEU A 200 -11.08 -11.29 5.20
C LEU A 200 -10.16 -11.68 4.03
N LEU A 201 -9.83 -12.97 3.88
CA LEU A 201 -8.93 -13.41 2.81
C LEU A 201 -9.55 -13.21 1.42
N GLU A 202 -10.84 -13.44 1.26
CA GLU A 202 -11.55 -13.16 0.01
C GLU A 202 -11.58 -11.65 -0.29
N ILE A 203 -11.76 -10.81 0.73
CA ILE A 203 -11.69 -9.36 0.59
C ILE A 203 -10.30 -8.94 0.14
N LEU A 204 -9.24 -9.45 0.76
CA LEU A 204 -7.85 -9.14 0.40
C LEU A 204 -7.47 -9.63 -1.00
N ARG A 205 -8.14 -10.66 -1.52
CA ARG A 205 -7.99 -11.15 -2.89
C ARG A 205 -8.74 -10.31 -3.93
N THR A 206 -9.63 -9.40 -3.51
CA THR A 206 -10.46 -8.58 -4.43
C THR A 206 -9.67 -7.99 -5.62
N PRO A 207 -8.44 -7.44 -5.47
CA PRO A 207 -7.71 -6.89 -6.61
C PRO A 207 -7.31 -7.93 -7.68
N TYR A 208 -7.25 -9.20 -7.32
CA TYR A 208 -6.79 -10.29 -8.19
C TYR A 208 -7.94 -11.12 -8.76
N GLN A 209 -9.15 -10.95 -8.25
CA GLN A 209 -10.36 -11.61 -8.76
C GLN A 209 -10.88 -10.88 -9.99
N GLN A 210 -11.53 -11.63 -10.89
CA GLN A 210 -12.20 -11.03 -12.04
C GLN A 210 -13.31 -10.10 -11.57
N GLN A 211 -13.28 -8.87 -12.04
CA GLN A 211 -14.26 -7.83 -11.73
C GLN A 211 -15.06 -7.47 -13.00
N ASN A 212 -16.28 -6.98 -12.80
CA ASN A 212 -16.93 -6.21 -13.87
C ASN A 212 -16.06 -5.01 -14.24
N LEU A 213 -16.14 -4.57 -15.50
CA LEU A 213 -15.32 -3.47 -15.99
C LEU A 213 -15.61 -2.19 -15.18
N ILE A 214 -14.67 -1.83 -14.32
CA ILE A 214 -14.73 -0.63 -13.50
C ILE A 214 -14.05 0.50 -14.29
N SER A 215 -14.64 1.69 -14.28
CA SER A 215 -14.02 2.87 -14.89
C SER A 215 -14.49 4.13 -14.16
N PHE A 216 -13.71 5.19 -14.27
CA PHE A 216 -14.12 6.51 -13.80
C PHE A 216 -13.55 7.58 -14.74
N SER A 217 -14.18 8.76 -14.75
CA SER A 217 -13.80 9.87 -15.59
C SER A 217 -13.11 10.97 -14.79
N VAL A 218 -12.10 11.57 -15.37
CA VAL A 218 -11.40 12.74 -14.82
C VAL A 218 -11.49 13.86 -15.83
N GLU A 219 -11.86 15.07 -15.37
CA GLU A 219 -11.89 16.24 -16.24
C GLU A 219 -10.47 16.65 -16.64
N GLN A 220 -10.34 17.07 -17.91
CA GLN A 220 -9.10 17.65 -18.39
C GLN A 220 -8.96 19.08 -17.90
N ASP A 221 -7.78 19.41 -17.41
CA ASP A 221 -7.43 20.78 -17.04
C ASP A 221 -7.37 21.67 -18.28
N ARG A 222 -8.24 22.67 -18.33
CA ARG A 222 -8.28 23.64 -19.43
C ARG A 222 -7.07 24.57 -19.45
N ASN A 223 -6.42 24.75 -18.30
CA ASN A 223 -5.30 25.67 -18.10
C ASN A 223 -3.95 24.95 -18.03
N ILE A 224 -3.86 23.73 -18.55
CA ILE A 224 -2.62 22.92 -18.44
C ILE A 224 -1.41 23.60 -19.09
N CYS A 225 -1.57 24.27 -20.23
CA CYS A 225 -0.48 24.98 -20.88
C CYS A 225 0.06 26.11 -20.00
N TYR A 226 -0.83 26.91 -19.42
CA TYR A 226 -0.45 27.99 -18.49
C TYR A 226 0.25 27.42 -17.24
N TYR A 227 -0.26 26.31 -16.70
CA TYR A 227 0.39 25.64 -15.56
C TYR A 227 1.84 25.26 -15.91
N ILE A 228 2.06 24.61 -17.05
CA ILE A 228 3.40 24.15 -17.45
C ILE A 228 4.33 25.32 -17.74
N GLN A 229 3.84 26.35 -18.43
CA GLN A 229 4.59 27.59 -18.63
C GLN A 229 5.05 28.20 -17.29
N LYS A 230 4.15 28.27 -16.31
CA LYS A 230 4.47 28.76 -14.97
C LYS A 230 5.50 27.87 -14.27
N GLN A 231 5.41 26.54 -14.40
CA GLN A 231 6.39 25.61 -13.82
C GLN A 231 7.78 25.79 -14.45
N LEU A 232 7.87 25.99 -15.75
CA LEU A 232 9.13 26.26 -16.46
C LEU A 232 9.70 27.62 -16.07
N TYR A 233 8.86 28.66 -15.97
CA TYR A 233 9.28 30.00 -15.52
C TYR A 233 9.91 29.95 -14.13
N TYR A 234 9.32 29.22 -13.17
CA TYR A 234 9.87 29.02 -11.84
C TYR A 234 10.92 27.92 -11.76
N GLN A 235 11.44 27.44 -12.88
CA GLN A 235 12.51 26.44 -12.97
C GLN A 235 12.23 25.17 -12.16
N ASN A 236 10.98 24.70 -12.13
CA ASN A 236 10.63 23.46 -11.45
C ASN A 236 11.49 22.30 -11.99
N PRO A 237 12.26 21.58 -11.13
CA PRO A 237 13.23 20.58 -11.61
C PRO A 237 12.63 19.48 -12.48
N TYR A 238 11.43 19.02 -12.17
CA TYR A 238 10.74 18.01 -12.98
C TYR A 238 10.44 18.55 -14.38
N TRP A 239 9.83 19.73 -14.49
CA TRP A 239 9.46 20.33 -15.77
C TRP A 239 10.66 20.80 -16.58
N MET A 240 11.73 21.26 -15.93
CA MET A 240 13.01 21.56 -16.60
C MET A 240 13.62 20.31 -17.23
N LYS A 241 13.59 19.18 -16.53
CA LYS A 241 14.03 17.89 -17.08
C LYS A 241 13.16 17.46 -18.28
N GLN A 242 11.83 17.62 -18.20
CA GLN A 242 10.94 17.33 -19.32
C GLN A 242 11.20 18.23 -20.53
N GLN A 243 11.46 19.50 -20.32
CA GLN A 243 11.83 20.48 -21.37
C GLN A 243 13.15 20.10 -22.05
N ALA A 244 14.18 19.75 -21.26
CA ALA A 244 15.47 19.27 -21.80
C ALA A 244 15.28 18.03 -22.68
N GLN A 245 14.47 17.05 -22.21
CA GLN A 245 14.17 15.85 -23.00
C GLN A 245 13.36 16.17 -24.26
N ALA A 246 12.48 17.17 -24.24
CA ALA A 246 11.74 17.62 -25.43
C ALA A 246 12.70 18.26 -26.45
N TYR A 247 13.63 19.10 -26.01
CA TYR A 247 14.65 19.69 -26.89
C TYR A 247 15.53 18.65 -27.60
N LEU A 248 15.89 17.57 -26.93
CA LEU A 248 16.63 16.47 -27.57
C LEU A 248 15.85 15.80 -28.74
N ARG A 249 14.52 15.99 -28.78
CA ARG A 249 13.65 15.50 -29.86
C ARG A 249 13.26 16.60 -30.85
N GLY A 250 13.86 17.81 -30.76
CA GLY A 250 13.48 18.96 -31.56
C GLY A 250 12.16 19.60 -31.19
N GLU A 251 11.63 19.32 -29.98
CA GLU A 251 10.36 19.85 -29.50
C GLU A 251 10.56 20.92 -28.42
N ASN A 252 9.57 21.84 -28.32
CA ASN A 252 9.50 22.80 -27.20
C ASN A 252 8.15 22.65 -26.49
N LEU A 253 8.16 22.39 -25.19
CA LEU A 253 6.94 22.21 -24.40
C LEU A 253 6.06 23.46 -24.38
N LEU A 254 6.64 24.65 -24.55
CA LEU A 254 5.91 25.93 -24.60
C LEU A 254 5.07 26.08 -25.88
N ASN A 255 5.42 25.38 -26.96
CA ASN A 255 4.70 25.40 -28.22
C ASN A 255 3.52 24.41 -28.26
N ARG A 256 3.43 23.52 -27.25
CA ARG A 256 2.37 22.52 -27.20
C ARG A 256 1.02 23.16 -26.90
N LYS A 257 0.00 22.74 -27.66
CA LYS A 257 -1.39 23.10 -27.44
C LYS A 257 -2.00 22.17 -26.37
N LYS A 258 -3.18 22.52 -25.85
CA LYS A 258 -3.88 21.72 -24.83
C LYS A 258 -4.05 20.24 -25.24
N GLN A 259 -4.41 19.97 -26.49
CA GLN A 259 -4.59 18.62 -27.01
C GLN A 259 -3.32 17.78 -27.00
N ASP A 260 -2.16 18.41 -27.14
CA ASP A 260 -0.86 17.72 -27.17
C ASP A 260 -0.45 17.19 -25.78
N TRP A 261 -1.17 17.62 -24.75
CA TRP A 261 -0.99 17.14 -23.37
C TRP A 261 -1.91 15.96 -23.02
N TYR A 262 -2.70 15.45 -23.96
CA TYR A 262 -3.52 14.28 -23.75
C TYR A 262 -2.72 12.97 -23.90
N PRO A 263 -2.87 11.99 -23.01
CA PRO A 263 -3.69 11.99 -21.79
C PRO A 263 -3.07 12.83 -20.67
N GLN A 264 -3.90 13.62 -19.97
CA GLN A 264 -3.44 14.45 -18.84
C GLN A 264 -3.33 13.66 -17.54
N VAL A 265 -4.07 12.57 -17.43
CA VAL A 265 -4.01 11.64 -16.29
C VAL A 265 -3.37 10.34 -16.77
N ARG A 266 -2.33 9.91 -16.08
CA ARG A 266 -1.45 8.81 -16.49
C ARG A 266 -1.29 7.80 -15.35
N PRO A 267 -0.89 6.55 -15.64
CA PRO A 267 -0.45 5.62 -14.59
C PRO A 267 0.63 6.25 -13.72
N ILE A 268 0.77 5.75 -12.49
CA ILE A 268 1.87 6.15 -11.62
C ILE A 268 3.19 6.05 -12.40
N GLU A 269 4.01 7.09 -12.33
CA GLU A 269 5.25 7.18 -13.10
C GLU A 269 6.13 5.94 -12.91
N LYS A 270 6.75 5.49 -14.01
CA LYS A 270 7.68 4.35 -14.02
C LYS A 270 8.77 4.54 -12.96
N GLY A 271 9.14 3.45 -12.31
CA GLY A 271 10.15 3.47 -11.28
C GLY A 271 10.19 2.16 -10.50
N TYR A 272 10.92 2.16 -9.41
CA TYR A 272 10.96 1.02 -8.52
C TYR A 272 9.70 0.96 -7.64
N PHE A 273 9.11 -0.23 -7.53
CA PHE A 273 7.98 -0.56 -6.66
C PHE A 273 8.32 -1.81 -5.85
N CYS A 274 8.40 -1.69 -4.54
CA CYS A 274 8.84 -2.80 -3.69
C CYS A 274 7.93 -4.03 -3.80
N GLN A 275 6.61 -3.83 -3.83
CA GLN A 275 5.64 -4.93 -3.82
C GLN A 275 5.29 -5.47 -5.21
N ILE A 276 5.67 -4.80 -6.29
CA ILE A 276 5.36 -5.21 -7.65
C ILE A 276 6.55 -5.94 -8.26
N LYS A 277 6.38 -7.23 -8.60
CA LYS A 277 7.44 -8.06 -9.20
C LYS A 277 7.17 -8.42 -10.65
N GLN A 278 5.92 -8.36 -11.05
CA GLN A 278 5.53 -8.58 -12.43
C GLN A 278 5.99 -7.43 -13.34
N ASP A 279 6.28 -7.73 -14.59
CA ASP A 279 6.52 -6.70 -15.58
C ASP A 279 5.20 -5.98 -15.91
N ILE A 280 5.23 -4.66 -15.82
CA ILE A 280 4.09 -3.78 -16.11
C ILE A 280 4.35 -2.85 -17.31
N HIS A 281 5.41 -3.10 -18.10
CA HIS A 281 5.74 -2.29 -19.26
C HIS A 281 4.61 -2.30 -20.31
N ASP A 282 3.99 -3.46 -20.54
CA ASP A 282 2.88 -3.60 -21.46
C ASP A 282 1.68 -2.75 -21.05
N TYR A 283 1.42 -2.61 -19.75
CA TYR A 283 0.35 -1.72 -19.28
C TYR A 283 0.60 -0.27 -19.69
N TYR A 284 1.81 0.25 -19.48
CA TYR A 284 2.14 1.63 -19.87
C TYR A 284 2.04 1.83 -21.39
N ARG A 285 2.57 0.87 -22.17
CA ARG A 285 2.51 0.92 -23.63
C ARG A 285 1.07 0.91 -24.13
N ASN A 286 0.27 -0.02 -23.66
CA ASN A 286 -1.12 -0.16 -24.07
C ASN A 286 -1.97 1.04 -23.62
N PHE A 287 -1.73 1.57 -22.42
CA PHE A 287 -2.36 2.79 -21.95
C PHE A 287 -2.07 3.96 -22.90
N GLN A 288 -0.81 4.21 -23.19
CA GLN A 288 -0.39 5.31 -24.07
C GLN A 288 -1.02 5.16 -25.46
N ALA A 289 -0.87 4.00 -26.08
CA ALA A 289 -1.39 3.73 -27.44
C ALA A 289 -2.93 3.84 -27.51
N TYR A 290 -3.65 3.47 -26.44
CA TYR A 290 -5.11 3.65 -26.39
C TYR A 290 -5.50 5.13 -26.48
N TYR A 291 -4.85 6.00 -25.70
CA TYR A 291 -5.21 7.42 -25.68
C TYR A 291 -4.69 8.20 -26.87
N GLU A 292 -3.62 7.76 -27.53
CA GLU A 292 -3.19 8.32 -28.82
C GLU A 292 -4.27 8.14 -29.91
N LYS A 293 -4.98 7.00 -29.90
CA LYS A 293 -6.09 6.72 -30.82
C LYS A 293 -7.41 7.35 -30.41
N ASN A 294 -7.60 7.75 -29.15
CA ASN A 294 -8.87 8.17 -28.56
C ASN A 294 -8.77 9.56 -27.91
N SER A 295 -8.19 10.54 -28.62
CA SER A 295 -7.73 11.81 -28.04
C SER A 295 -8.80 12.92 -27.87
N GLN A 296 -10.07 12.70 -28.24
CA GLN A 296 -10.99 13.82 -28.53
C GLN A 296 -12.01 14.19 -27.45
N ASN A 297 -11.96 13.67 -26.24
CA ASN A 297 -13.00 13.91 -25.24
C ASN A 297 -12.64 14.99 -24.18
N LYS A 298 -13.64 15.76 -23.74
CA LYS A 298 -13.49 16.72 -22.60
C LYS A 298 -13.12 16.02 -21.29
N GLN A 299 -13.49 14.77 -21.14
CA GLN A 299 -13.20 13.92 -19.99
C GLN A 299 -12.34 12.75 -20.43
N GLN A 300 -11.35 12.43 -19.60
CA GLN A 300 -10.53 11.25 -19.77
C GLN A 300 -11.11 10.12 -18.91
N LYS A 301 -11.58 9.05 -19.55
CA LYS A 301 -12.13 7.88 -18.87
C LYS A 301 -11.02 6.86 -18.62
N LEU A 302 -10.77 6.52 -17.37
CA LEU A 302 -9.72 5.61 -16.93
C LEU A 302 -10.28 4.21 -16.69
N TYR A 303 -9.54 3.20 -17.12
CA TYR A 303 -9.91 1.79 -17.06
C TYR A 303 -8.83 0.96 -16.34
N PRO A 304 -9.15 -0.28 -15.90
CA PRO A 304 -8.13 -1.21 -15.40
C PRO A 304 -7.21 -1.70 -16.53
N PRO A 305 -6.00 -2.18 -16.19
CA PRO A 305 -5.02 -2.66 -17.17
C PRO A 305 -5.55 -3.70 -18.16
N VAL A 306 -6.39 -4.63 -17.68
CA VAL A 306 -7.01 -5.68 -18.51
C VAL A 306 -7.85 -5.11 -19.66
N PHE A 307 -8.43 -3.93 -19.52
CA PHE A 307 -9.18 -3.27 -20.58
C PHE A 307 -8.25 -2.90 -21.73
N TYR A 308 -7.14 -2.22 -21.46
CA TYR A 308 -6.18 -1.81 -22.48
C TYR A 308 -5.56 -3.00 -23.19
N GLN A 309 -5.25 -4.07 -22.46
CA GLN A 309 -4.75 -5.32 -23.04
C GLN A 309 -5.76 -5.93 -24.02
N ARG A 310 -7.04 -6.06 -23.62
CA ARG A 310 -8.10 -6.62 -24.47
C ARG A 310 -8.40 -5.75 -25.69
N TYR A 311 -8.31 -4.44 -25.54
CA TYR A 311 -8.51 -3.51 -26.65
C TYR A 311 -7.55 -3.76 -27.81
N PHE A 312 -6.26 -4.00 -27.51
CA PHE A 312 -5.26 -4.28 -28.53
C PHE A 312 -5.39 -5.69 -29.09
N LEU A 313 -5.65 -6.71 -28.30
CA LEU A 313 -5.86 -8.08 -28.77
C LEU A 313 -7.00 -8.16 -29.79
N LYS A 314 -8.12 -7.48 -29.55
CA LYS A 314 -9.25 -7.42 -30.49
C LYS A 314 -8.94 -6.68 -31.80
N ASN A 315 -7.99 -5.74 -31.80
CA ASN A 315 -7.61 -4.96 -32.97
C ASN A 315 -6.41 -5.54 -33.72
N MET A 316 -5.77 -6.59 -33.21
CA MET A 316 -4.73 -7.36 -33.91
C MET A 316 -5.29 -8.52 -34.73
N VAL A 317 -6.56 -8.90 -34.49
CA VAL A 317 -7.25 -10.02 -35.19
C VAL A 317 -8.11 -9.50 -36.35
N LYS A 318 -8.10 -8.21 -36.63
CA LYS A 318 -8.67 -7.58 -37.83
C LYS A 318 -7.53 -7.10 -38.74
#